data_5e0db0f67c7d9f5d06156612f29dcdba
#
_entry.id   5e0db0f67c7d9f5d06156612f29dcdba
#
_cell.length_a   1.000
_cell.length_b   1.000
_cell.length_c   1.000
_cell.angle_alpha   90.00
_cell.angle_beta   90.00
_cell.angle_gamma   90.00
#
_symmetry.space_group_name_H-M   'P 1'
#
loop_
_entity.id
_entity.type
_entity.pdbx_description
1 polymer ?
#
loop_
_entity_poly.entity_id
_entity_poly.type
_entity_poly.pdbx_seq_one_letter_code
_entity_poly.pdbx_strand_id
1 'polypeptide(L)'
;MGAWSHRIFDDDITLDCLCELNESGDIVNDMKSFLREALEYADDYLDYDIGAYGLAAACVIDAKLNGIEMELLSEADDLEELTSVLQKLEGFDVSGMRQMAADAVRAVAAENSELRELWEENEDYYPLVMEIYNKLIKRLEN
;
A
#
# COMPACT_ATOMS: atom_id res chain seq x y z
N MET A 1 -11.89 10.79 7.03
CA MET A 1 -10.83 10.08 6.31
C MET A 1 -9.50 10.76 6.62
N GLY A 2 -8.44 10.01 6.91
CA GLY A 2 -7.13 10.56 7.26
C GLY A 2 -6.26 11.01 6.09
N ALA A 3 -6.78 10.96 4.86
CA ALA A 3 -6.05 11.31 3.65
C ALA A 3 -6.16 12.80 3.33
N TRP A 4 -5.06 13.42 2.93
CA TRP A 4 -5.03 14.84 2.53
C TRP A 4 -4.69 15.02 1.05
N SER A 5 -4.42 13.96 0.32
CA SER A 5 -4.31 13.96 -1.13
C SER A 5 -4.62 12.57 -1.67
N HIS A 6 -4.59 12.43 -3.01
CA HIS A 6 -4.88 11.17 -3.69
C HIS A 6 -3.71 10.16 -3.67
N ARG A 7 -2.54 10.58 -3.24
CA ARG A 7 -1.36 9.70 -3.21
C ARG A 7 -1.36 8.82 -1.97
N ILE A 8 -0.76 7.65 -2.08
CA ILE A 8 -0.96 6.55 -1.12
C ILE A 8 -0.52 6.91 0.30
N PHE A 9 0.67 7.49 0.46
CA PHE A 9 1.20 7.83 1.79
C PHE A 9 0.81 9.22 2.26
N ASP A 10 -0.05 9.92 1.53
CA ASP A 10 -0.69 11.14 2.02
C ASP A 10 -1.98 10.77 2.78
N ASP A 11 -1.85 9.83 3.69
CA ASP A 11 -2.91 9.22 4.50
C ASP A 11 -2.30 8.78 5.83
N ASP A 12 -2.92 9.15 6.95
CA ASP A 12 -2.41 8.85 8.28
C ASP A 12 -2.27 7.35 8.54
N ILE A 13 -3.19 6.53 8.04
CA ILE A 13 -3.20 5.10 8.31
C ILE A 13 -2.09 4.38 7.54
N THR A 14 -1.87 4.73 6.28
CA THR A 14 -0.76 4.14 5.53
C THR A 14 0.59 4.54 6.12
N LEU A 15 0.71 5.78 6.61
CA LEU A 15 1.91 6.22 7.32
C LEU A 15 2.11 5.46 8.63
N ASP A 16 1.03 5.18 9.38
CA ASP A 16 1.10 4.37 10.60
C ASP A 16 1.68 2.98 10.29
N CYS A 17 1.32 2.41 9.15
CA CYS A 17 1.88 1.12 8.74
C CYS A 17 3.39 1.19 8.57
N LEU A 18 3.90 2.24 7.91
CA LEU A 18 5.34 2.43 7.77
C LEU A 18 6.04 2.56 9.14
N CYS A 19 5.42 3.28 10.06
CA CYS A 19 5.95 3.42 11.41
C CYS A 19 6.01 2.07 12.14
N GLU A 20 4.96 1.26 12.03
CA GLU A 20 4.97 -0.08 12.62
C GLU A 20 6.05 -0.97 12.00
N LEU A 21 6.22 -0.92 10.68
CA LEU A 21 7.26 -1.70 10.02
C LEU A 21 8.65 -1.25 10.47
N ASN A 22 8.86 0.04 10.71
CA ASN A 22 10.14 0.54 11.22
C ASN A 22 10.44 0.04 12.63
N GLU A 23 9.42 -0.27 13.42
CA GLU A 23 9.57 -0.80 14.78
C GLU A 23 9.53 -2.32 14.83
N SER A 24 9.29 -2.99 13.71
CA SER A 24 9.10 -4.43 13.66
C SER A 24 10.38 -5.21 13.98
N GLY A 25 10.24 -6.28 14.76
CA GLY A 25 11.31 -7.25 14.97
C GLY A 25 11.32 -8.38 13.92
N ASP A 26 10.31 -8.43 13.05
CA ASP A 26 10.19 -9.44 11.98
C ASP A 26 9.41 -8.83 10.81
N ILE A 27 10.07 -7.91 10.12
CA ILE A 27 9.44 -7.04 9.12
C ILE A 27 8.82 -7.83 7.96
N VAL A 28 9.50 -8.86 7.47
CA VAL A 28 8.98 -9.65 6.33
C VAL A 28 7.68 -10.36 6.72
N ASN A 29 7.65 -10.95 7.92
CA ASN A 29 6.47 -11.63 8.41
C ASN A 29 5.32 -10.66 8.65
N ASP A 30 5.60 -9.48 9.17
CA ASP A 30 4.57 -8.45 9.39
C ASP A 30 3.97 -7.99 8.05
N MET A 31 4.80 -7.78 7.04
CA MET A 31 4.29 -7.42 5.71
C MET A 31 3.41 -8.51 5.12
N LYS A 32 3.83 -9.78 5.25
CA LYS A 32 3.00 -10.90 4.80
C LYS A 32 1.66 -10.94 5.52
N SER A 33 1.68 -10.68 6.81
CA SER A 33 0.46 -10.66 7.63
C SER A 33 -0.51 -9.59 7.15
N PHE A 34 -0.01 -8.38 6.88
CA PHE A 34 -0.85 -7.28 6.38
C PHE A 34 -1.47 -7.61 5.02
N LEU A 35 -0.67 -8.21 4.11
CA LEU A 35 -1.17 -8.61 2.80
C LEU A 35 -2.22 -9.72 2.91
N ARG A 36 -1.96 -10.74 3.73
CA ARG A 36 -2.88 -11.86 3.91
C ARG A 36 -4.20 -11.40 4.51
N GLU A 37 -4.16 -10.49 5.46
CA GLU A 37 -5.37 -9.98 6.09
C GLU A 37 -6.23 -9.22 5.07
N ALA A 38 -5.62 -8.40 4.23
CA ALA A 38 -6.35 -7.71 3.16
C ALA A 38 -7.01 -8.72 2.22
N LEU A 39 -6.32 -9.80 1.86
CA LEU A 39 -6.85 -10.83 0.98
C LEU A 39 -7.94 -11.66 1.64
N GLU A 40 -7.84 -11.89 2.95
CA GLU A 40 -8.84 -12.62 3.71
C GLU A 40 -10.20 -11.96 3.65
N TYR A 41 -10.24 -10.63 3.69
CA TYR A 41 -11.49 -9.86 3.66
C TYR A 41 -11.88 -9.39 2.26
N ALA A 42 -11.10 -9.73 1.24
CA ALA A 42 -11.34 -9.27 -0.14
C ALA A 42 -12.71 -9.72 -0.70
N ASP A 43 -13.17 -10.90 -0.33
CA ASP A 43 -14.44 -11.47 -0.80
C ASP A 43 -15.61 -11.12 0.11
N ASP A 44 -15.39 -10.40 1.19
CA ASP A 44 -16.42 -9.96 2.14
C ASP A 44 -16.48 -8.44 2.11
N TYR A 45 -16.03 -7.78 3.17
CA TYR A 45 -15.91 -6.33 3.19
C TYR A 45 -14.55 -5.94 3.75
N LEU A 46 -13.80 -5.16 2.98
CA LEU A 46 -12.44 -4.76 3.34
C LEU A 46 -12.48 -3.40 4.04
N ASP A 47 -12.34 -3.41 5.37
CA ASP A 47 -12.31 -2.21 6.19
C ASP A 47 -11.13 -1.31 5.83
N TYR A 48 -11.27 -0.01 6.09
CA TYR A 48 -10.26 1.01 5.79
C TYR A 48 -8.88 0.63 6.32
N ASP A 49 -8.77 0.34 7.62
CA ASP A 49 -7.47 0.09 8.25
C ASP A 49 -6.76 -1.14 7.67
N ILE A 50 -7.51 -2.21 7.47
CA ILE A 50 -6.97 -3.46 6.93
C ILE A 50 -6.53 -3.23 5.48
N GLY A 51 -7.35 -2.55 4.69
CA GLY A 51 -7.02 -2.24 3.30
C GLY A 51 -5.82 -1.32 3.19
N ALA A 52 -5.75 -0.28 4.02
CA ALA A 52 -4.65 0.68 4.01
C ALA A 52 -3.33 0.01 4.37
N TYR A 53 -3.32 -0.90 5.36
CA TYR A 53 -2.10 -1.62 5.74
C TYR A 53 -1.65 -2.57 4.63
N GLY A 54 -2.58 -3.28 3.99
CA GLY A 54 -2.25 -4.13 2.85
C GLY A 54 -1.68 -3.31 1.68
N LEU A 55 -2.28 -2.17 1.40
CA LEU A 55 -1.81 -1.25 0.36
C LEU A 55 -0.41 -0.73 0.66
N ALA A 56 -0.16 -0.31 1.90
CA ALA A 56 1.15 0.20 2.31
C ALA A 56 2.22 -0.87 2.19
N ALA A 57 1.93 -2.10 2.63
CA ALA A 57 2.87 -3.22 2.48
C ALA A 57 3.17 -3.50 1.01
N ALA A 58 2.16 -3.45 0.14
CA ALA A 58 2.34 -3.62 -1.31
C ALA A 58 3.27 -2.54 -1.88
N CYS A 59 3.12 -1.31 -1.43
CA CYS A 59 3.99 -0.20 -1.86
C CYS A 59 5.44 -0.40 -1.42
N VAL A 60 5.65 -0.93 -0.23
CA VAL A 60 7.01 -1.25 0.26
C VAL A 60 7.65 -2.31 -0.64
N ILE A 61 6.90 -3.35 -0.97
CA ILE A 61 7.39 -4.42 -1.86
C ILE A 61 7.73 -3.86 -3.23
N ASP A 62 6.84 -3.04 -3.80
CA ASP A 62 7.09 -2.40 -5.09
C ASP A 62 8.35 -1.53 -5.04
N ALA A 63 8.49 -0.71 -4.02
CA ALA A 63 9.66 0.17 -3.89
C ALA A 63 10.95 -0.63 -3.77
N LYS A 64 10.92 -1.75 -3.04
CA LYS A 64 12.09 -2.63 -2.88
C LYS A 64 12.49 -3.27 -4.20
N LEU A 65 11.51 -3.71 -5.00
CA LEU A 65 11.77 -4.43 -6.25
C LEU A 65 12.01 -3.50 -7.45
N ASN A 66 11.31 -2.37 -7.51
CA ASN A 66 11.26 -1.52 -8.70
C ASN A 66 11.73 -0.08 -8.47
N GLY A 67 12.09 0.28 -7.24
CA GLY A 67 12.48 1.64 -6.90
C GLY A 67 11.30 2.51 -6.45
N ILE A 68 11.61 3.59 -5.75
CA ILE A 68 10.60 4.52 -5.22
C ILE A 68 10.05 5.39 -6.34
N GLU A 69 8.71 5.45 -6.46
CA GLU A 69 8.01 6.31 -7.41
C GLU A 69 7.12 7.29 -6.64
N MET A 70 7.64 8.49 -6.37
CA MET A 70 6.95 9.47 -5.53
C MET A 70 5.62 9.94 -6.12
N GLU A 71 5.45 9.92 -7.44
CA GLU A 71 4.18 10.31 -8.07
C GLU A 71 3.01 9.44 -7.63
N LEU A 72 3.28 8.19 -7.24
CA LEU A 72 2.26 7.29 -6.71
C LEU A 72 2.11 7.43 -5.20
N LEU A 73 3.17 7.81 -4.50
CA LEU A 73 3.28 7.60 -3.06
C LEU A 73 2.97 8.83 -2.23
N SER A 74 3.47 10.02 -2.62
CA SER A 74 3.29 11.20 -1.78
C SER A 74 3.59 12.49 -2.54
N GLU A 75 2.92 13.57 -2.15
CA GLU A 75 3.22 14.92 -2.63
C GLU A 75 4.41 15.52 -1.89
N ALA A 76 4.81 14.91 -0.76
CA ALA A 76 6.00 15.34 -0.03
C ALA A 76 7.26 15.08 -0.87
N ASP A 77 8.28 15.90 -0.67
CA ASP A 77 9.55 15.73 -1.40
C ASP A 77 10.31 14.49 -0.95
N ASP A 78 9.99 13.97 0.23
CA ASP A 78 10.73 12.88 0.85
C ASP A 78 9.79 12.03 1.73
N LEU A 79 10.06 10.72 1.76
CA LEU A 79 9.40 9.77 2.65
C LEU A 79 10.48 9.07 3.48
N GLU A 80 10.90 9.73 4.56
CA GLU A 80 11.94 9.18 5.44
C GLU A 80 11.57 7.83 6.03
N GLU A 81 10.29 7.65 6.40
CA GLU A 81 9.78 6.40 6.96
C GLU A 81 9.91 5.25 5.96
N LEU A 82 9.60 5.50 4.68
CA LEU A 82 9.75 4.49 3.64
C LEU A 82 11.22 4.14 3.42
N THR A 83 12.09 5.14 3.34
CA THR A 83 13.52 4.92 3.18
C THR A 83 14.06 4.07 4.33
N SER A 84 13.65 4.35 5.55
CA SER A 84 14.04 3.59 6.74
C SER A 84 13.57 2.14 6.66
N VAL A 85 12.32 1.90 6.23
CA VAL A 85 11.78 0.54 6.04
C VAL A 85 12.60 -0.21 5.01
N LEU A 86 12.95 0.43 3.89
CA LEU A 86 13.75 -0.20 2.84
C LEU A 86 15.14 -0.57 3.33
N GLN A 87 15.74 0.26 4.20
CA GLN A 87 17.03 -0.07 4.82
C GLN A 87 16.92 -1.33 5.68
N LYS A 88 15.83 -1.47 6.43
CA LYS A 88 15.59 -2.70 7.23
C LYS A 88 15.43 -3.94 6.36
N LEU A 89 15.01 -3.76 5.10
CA LEU A 89 14.83 -4.87 4.17
C LEU A 89 16.09 -5.25 3.40
N GLU A 90 17.21 -4.54 3.63
CA GLU A 90 18.47 -4.93 2.99
C GLU A 90 18.84 -6.37 3.35
N GLY A 91 19.18 -7.15 2.34
CA GLY A 91 19.50 -8.55 2.52
C GLY A 91 18.30 -9.49 2.49
N PHE A 92 17.07 -8.97 2.47
CA PHE A 92 15.87 -9.80 2.34
C PHE A 92 15.35 -9.79 0.90
N ASP A 93 14.94 -10.95 0.41
CA ASP A 93 14.32 -11.09 -0.90
C ASP A 93 12.79 -11.08 -0.72
N VAL A 94 12.13 -10.06 -1.25
CA VAL A 94 10.68 -9.91 -1.15
C VAL A 94 9.96 -10.28 -2.46
N SER A 95 10.69 -10.77 -3.47
CA SER A 95 10.11 -11.09 -4.78
C SER A 95 9.02 -12.15 -4.71
N GLY A 96 9.07 -13.04 -3.73
CA GLY A 96 8.05 -14.07 -3.52
C GLY A 96 6.70 -13.52 -3.08
N MET A 97 6.64 -12.26 -2.64
CA MET A 97 5.39 -11.61 -2.23
C MET A 97 4.78 -10.73 -3.33
N ARG A 98 5.40 -10.69 -4.50
CA ARG A 98 4.98 -9.80 -5.60
C ARG A 98 3.51 -9.99 -5.99
N GLN A 99 3.09 -11.23 -6.23
CA GLN A 99 1.73 -11.52 -6.64
C GLN A 99 0.74 -11.22 -5.52
N MET A 100 1.08 -11.60 -4.29
CA MET A 100 0.24 -11.30 -3.13
C MET A 100 0.05 -9.78 -2.97
N ALA A 101 1.10 -9.01 -3.19
CA ALA A 101 1.03 -7.55 -3.13
C ALA A 101 0.12 -6.99 -4.22
N ALA A 102 0.25 -7.47 -5.46
CA ALA A 102 -0.63 -7.05 -6.56
C ALA A 102 -2.10 -7.38 -6.27
N ASP A 103 -2.35 -8.57 -5.73
CA ASP A 103 -3.71 -8.99 -5.39
C ASP A 103 -4.29 -8.16 -4.24
N ALA A 104 -3.48 -7.75 -3.28
CA ALA A 104 -3.93 -6.86 -2.21
C ALA A 104 -4.34 -5.49 -2.76
N VAL A 105 -3.59 -4.94 -3.71
CA VAL A 105 -3.97 -3.67 -4.35
C VAL A 105 -5.29 -3.83 -5.12
N ARG A 106 -5.49 -4.95 -5.80
CA ARG A 106 -6.77 -5.24 -6.47
C ARG A 106 -7.93 -5.28 -5.48
N ALA A 107 -7.71 -5.88 -4.30
CA ALA A 107 -8.73 -5.94 -3.25
C ALA A 107 -9.11 -4.54 -2.78
N VAL A 108 -8.13 -3.65 -2.59
CA VAL A 108 -8.36 -2.27 -2.19
C VAL A 108 -9.14 -1.51 -3.26
N ALA A 109 -8.89 -1.80 -4.52
CA ALA A 109 -9.55 -1.16 -5.66
C ALA A 109 -10.94 -1.75 -5.97
N ALA A 110 -11.34 -2.84 -5.32
CA ALA A 110 -12.59 -3.54 -5.61
C ALA A 110 -13.81 -2.87 -4.97
N GLU A 111 -15.00 -3.21 -5.45
CA GLU A 111 -16.27 -2.59 -5.02
C GLU A 111 -16.56 -2.72 -3.53
N ASN A 112 -16.13 -3.81 -2.89
CA ASN A 112 -16.37 -4.06 -1.47
C ASN A 112 -15.25 -3.56 -0.56
N SER A 113 -14.49 -2.58 -1.03
CA SER A 113 -13.42 -1.92 -0.26
C SER A 113 -13.90 -0.58 0.27
N GLU A 114 -13.75 -0.36 1.56
CA GLU A 114 -14.09 0.92 2.18
C GLU A 114 -13.26 2.07 1.62
N LEU A 115 -11.98 1.85 1.36
CA LEU A 115 -11.11 2.85 0.73
C LEU A 115 -11.68 3.28 -0.62
N ARG A 116 -12.10 2.34 -1.45
CA ARG A 116 -12.70 2.67 -2.74
C ARG A 116 -13.99 3.46 -2.55
N GLU A 117 -14.88 3.03 -1.64
CA GLU A 117 -16.14 3.71 -1.39
C GLU A 117 -15.93 5.17 -1.00
N LEU A 118 -14.95 5.43 -0.12
CA LEU A 118 -14.64 6.78 0.32
C LEU A 118 -14.08 7.64 -0.81
N TRP A 119 -13.22 7.09 -1.66
CA TRP A 119 -12.70 7.83 -2.81
C TRP A 119 -13.77 8.10 -3.86
N GLU A 120 -14.73 7.19 -4.04
CA GLU A 120 -15.85 7.40 -4.97
C GLU A 120 -16.67 8.65 -4.62
N GLU A 121 -16.66 9.06 -3.36
CA GLU A 121 -17.33 10.29 -2.91
C GLU A 121 -16.60 11.56 -3.33
N ASN A 122 -15.37 11.45 -3.83
CA ASN A 122 -14.56 12.60 -4.25
C ASN A 122 -14.33 12.52 -5.76
N GLU A 123 -15.16 13.23 -6.53
CA GLU A 123 -15.14 13.22 -8.00
C GLU A 123 -13.80 13.66 -8.58
N ASP A 124 -13.11 14.57 -7.91
CA ASP A 124 -11.84 15.10 -8.41
C ASP A 124 -10.69 14.10 -8.26
N TYR A 125 -10.67 13.36 -7.13
CA TYR A 125 -9.56 12.47 -6.81
C TYR A 125 -9.79 11.02 -7.22
N TYR A 126 -11.04 10.56 -7.30
CA TYR A 126 -11.32 9.16 -7.57
C TYR A 126 -10.62 8.64 -8.83
N PRO A 127 -10.68 9.32 -10.00
CA PRO A 127 -9.97 8.83 -11.19
C PRO A 127 -8.46 8.76 -11.00
N LEU A 128 -7.89 9.72 -10.25
CA LEU A 128 -6.46 9.75 -9.99
C LEU A 128 -6.04 8.60 -9.09
N VAL A 129 -6.84 8.28 -8.07
CA VAL A 129 -6.59 7.17 -7.17
C VAL A 129 -6.63 5.85 -7.91
N MET A 130 -7.63 5.64 -8.76
CA MET A 130 -7.75 4.41 -9.53
C MET A 130 -6.59 4.25 -10.52
N GLU A 131 -6.12 5.34 -11.10
CA GLU A 131 -4.94 5.33 -11.97
C GLU A 131 -3.69 4.92 -11.18
N ILE A 132 -3.52 5.43 -9.96
CA ILE A 132 -2.40 5.08 -9.08
C ILE A 132 -2.42 3.59 -8.77
N TYR A 133 -3.58 3.04 -8.36
CA TYR A 133 -3.70 1.62 -8.06
C TYR A 133 -3.38 0.76 -9.28
N ASN A 134 -3.86 1.13 -10.47
CA ASN A 134 -3.59 0.39 -11.69
C ASN A 134 -2.10 0.41 -12.05
N LYS A 135 -1.44 1.55 -11.89
CA LYS A 135 0.00 1.65 -12.14
C LYS A 135 0.79 0.80 -11.16
N LEU A 136 0.40 0.80 -9.90
CA LEU A 136 1.06 0.00 -8.87
C LEU A 136 0.93 -1.50 -9.18
N ILE A 137 -0.27 -1.94 -9.57
CA ILE A 137 -0.49 -3.34 -9.96
C ILE A 137 0.43 -3.73 -11.12
N LYS A 138 0.51 -2.89 -12.15
CA LYS A 138 1.37 -3.17 -13.31
C LYS A 138 2.84 -3.27 -12.93
N ARG A 139 3.32 -2.39 -12.06
CA ARG A 139 4.69 -2.42 -11.59
C ARG A 139 4.98 -3.71 -10.82
N LEU A 140 4.03 -4.15 -9.98
CA LEU A 140 4.18 -5.38 -9.20
C LEU A 140 4.15 -6.64 -10.06
N GLU A 141 3.43 -6.62 -11.17
CA GLU A 141 3.28 -7.80 -12.03
C GLU A 141 4.34 -7.93 -13.14
N ASN A 142 5.16 -6.93 -13.30
CA ASN A 142 6.23 -6.97 -14.32
C ASN A 142 7.45 -7.74 -13.87
#